data_ae78edb8b9f3d7a0f1ea3b9b5290c4cb
#
_entry.id   ae78edb8b9f3d7a0f1ea3b9b5290c4cb
#
_cell.length_a   1.000
_cell.length_b   1.000
_cell.length_c   1.000
_cell.angle_alpha   90.00
_cell.angle_beta   90.00
_cell.angle_gamma   90.00
#
_symmetry.space_group_name_H-M   'P 1'
#
loop_
_entity.id
_entity.type
_entity.pdbx_description
1 polymer ?
#
loop_
_entity_poly.entity_id
_entity_poly.type
_entity_poly.pdbx_seq_one_letter_code
_entity_poly.pdbx_strand_id
1 'polypeptide(L)'
;MAAGPTTATDGRPPAPTGAASRRLALGALLVVLVGWSLTGLDVTVDRLLGAPGDSWDIFRRMFPPAFAEAAERGVVGKVFESVHIAWIGTLIGALVSLPLAFLAAGNVAPAWVRVPVRQLFNVIRAVPELILAMILIPVTGLGPWAGALAIGVHSIGTLGKWATEAIEGIDEGPLEAVAATGGRWASSMRWGVLPQILPVVTSQWLFRFEINVRASAVLGMIGAGGVGSELVSQLVFRNFPAVGAVLFMTIVVVLSIDTAGP
;
A
#
# COMPACT_ATOMS: atom_id res chain seq x y z
N MET A 1 -53.87 53.94 -27.01
CA MET A 1 -52.40 53.87 -27.00
C MET A 1 -52.06 52.59 -26.26
N ALA A 2 -51.84 51.48 -26.99
CA ALA A 2 -51.65 50.14 -26.42
C ALA A 2 -50.14 49.85 -26.40
N ALA A 3 -49.61 49.56 -25.22
CA ALA A 3 -48.25 49.11 -25.02
C ALA A 3 -48.16 47.60 -25.38
N GLY A 4 -47.33 47.22 -26.38
CA GLY A 4 -47.05 45.87 -26.73
C GLY A 4 -46.17 45.12 -25.73
N PRO A 5 -46.24 43.78 -25.65
CA PRO A 5 -45.47 43.01 -24.70
C PRO A 5 -43.98 42.94 -25.13
N THR A 6 -43.11 43.40 -24.25
CA THR A 6 -41.64 43.19 -24.35
C THR A 6 -41.33 41.72 -24.08
N THR A 7 -40.98 40.98 -25.14
CA THR A 7 -40.40 39.64 -25.03
C THR A 7 -38.98 39.75 -24.42
N ALA A 8 -38.83 39.35 -23.19
CA ALA A 8 -37.53 39.17 -22.57
C ALA A 8 -36.79 38.01 -23.29
N THR A 9 -35.75 38.34 -24.03
CA THR A 9 -34.82 37.34 -24.61
C THR A 9 -34.02 36.72 -23.45
N ASP A 10 -34.28 35.42 -23.21
CA ASP A 10 -33.53 34.61 -22.24
C ASP A 10 -32.04 34.62 -22.63
N GLY A 11 -31.23 35.35 -21.87
CA GLY A 11 -29.79 35.55 -22.14
C GLY A 11 -28.90 34.32 -21.84
N ARG A 12 -29.42 33.12 -21.99
CA ARG A 12 -28.61 31.92 -21.90
C ARG A 12 -27.67 31.80 -23.11
N PRO A 13 -26.34 31.66 -22.91
CA PRO A 13 -25.44 31.46 -24.00
C PRO A 13 -25.83 30.16 -24.76
N PRO A 14 -25.75 30.15 -26.11
CA PRO A 14 -26.08 28.97 -26.88
C PRO A 14 -25.22 27.81 -26.46
N ALA A 15 -25.85 26.65 -26.21
CA ALA A 15 -25.14 25.44 -25.84
C ALA A 15 -24.10 25.14 -26.95
N PRO A 16 -22.83 24.79 -26.58
CA PRO A 16 -21.80 24.56 -27.62
C PRO A 16 -22.24 23.47 -28.57
N THR A 17 -22.44 23.85 -29.84
CA THR A 17 -22.77 22.97 -30.91
C THR A 17 -21.64 21.97 -31.11
N GLY A 18 -21.81 20.75 -30.60
CA GLY A 18 -20.77 19.70 -30.59
C GLY A 18 -20.61 18.96 -29.27
N ALA A 19 -21.26 19.44 -28.19
CA ALA A 19 -21.19 18.74 -26.90
C ALA A 19 -21.81 17.32 -26.98
N ALA A 20 -22.87 17.15 -27.73
CA ALA A 20 -23.54 15.87 -27.93
C ALA A 20 -22.68 14.92 -28.78
N SER A 21 -22.14 15.39 -29.92
CA SER A 21 -21.24 14.58 -30.75
C SER A 21 -19.96 14.19 -30.07
N ARG A 22 -19.39 15.09 -29.26
CA ARG A 22 -18.20 14.77 -28.41
C ARG A 22 -18.50 13.73 -27.35
N ARG A 23 -19.66 13.78 -26.69
CA ARG A 23 -20.10 12.76 -25.73
C ARG A 23 -20.33 11.41 -26.43
N LEU A 24 -20.94 11.40 -27.58
CA LEU A 24 -21.13 10.18 -28.38
C LEU A 24 -19.78 9.61 -28.86
N ALA A 25 -18.87 10.43 -29.34
CA ALA A 25 -17.52 9.98 -29.72
C ALA A 25 -16.72 9.42 -28.55
N LEU A 26 -16.79 10.06 -27.39
CA LEU A 26 -16.16 9.54 -26.14
C LEU A 26 -16.80 8.23 -25.69
N GLY A 27 -18.13 8.11 -25.76
CA GLY A 27 -18.84 6.88 -25.46
C GLY A 27 -18.48 5.75 -26.42
N ALA A 28 -18.44 6.01 -27.71
CA ALA A 28 -18.00 5.04 -28.73
C ALA A 28 -16.54 4.60 -28.53
N LEU A 29 -15.65 5.54 -28.27
CA LEU A 29 -14.24 5.25 -27.92
C LEU A 29 -14.13 4.35 -26.69
N LEU A 30 -14.89 4.64 -25.66
CA LEU A 30 -14.90 3.86 -24.42
C LEU A 30 -15.41 2.43 -24.67
N VAL A 31 -16.49 2.26 -25.45
CA VAL A 31 -17.01 0.94 -25.86
C VAL A 31 -15.98 0.17 -26.68
N VAL A 32 -15.30 0.82 -27.61
CA VAL A 32 -14.24 0.19 -28.43
C VAL A 32 -13.06 -0.23 -27.55
N LEU A 33 -12.61 0.62 -26.61
CA LEU A 33 -11.52 0.29 -25.71
C LEU A 33 -11.88 -0.86 -24.77
N VAL A 34 -13.10 -0.87 -24.23
CA VAL A 34 -13.59 -1.98 -23.41
C VAL A 34 -13.71 -3.26 -24.23
N GLY A 35 -14.27 -3.19 -25.43
CA GLY A 35 -14.36 -4.34 -26.32
C GLY A 35 -12.99 -4.93 -26.68
N TRP A 36 -12.05 -4.06 -27.02
CA TRP A 36 -10.67 -4.47 -27.29
C TRP A 36 -9.99 -5.11 -26.06
N SER A 37 -10.20 -4.53 -24.88
CA SER A 37 -9.67 -5.09 -23.62
C SER A 37 -10.25 -6.47 -23.30
N LEU A 38 -11.54 -6.67 -23.52
CA LEU A 38 -12.21 -7.96 -23.27
C LEU A 38 -11.72 -9.05 -24.23
N THR A 39 -11.46 -8.72 -25.50
CA THR A 39 -10.90 -9.69 -26.46
C THR A 39 -9.48 -10.11 -26.13
N GLY A 40 -8.68 -9.21 -25.51
CA GLY A 40 -7.32 -9.52 -25.06
C GLY A 40 -7.26 -10.42 -23.82
N LEU A 41 -8.34 -10.56 -23.08
CA LEU A 41 -8.41 -11.32 -21.82
C LEU A 41 -9.13 -12.68 -21.98
N ASP A 42 -9.52 -13.11 -23.18
CA ASP A 42 -10.34 -14.31 -23.45
C ASP A 42 -11.59 -14.41 -22.55
N VAL A 43 -12.16 -13.25 -22.22
CA VAL A 43 -13.36 -13.18 -21.37
C VAL A 43 -14.60 -13.39 -22.23
N THR A 44 -15.25 -14.53 -22.03
CA THR A 44 -16.54 -14.83 -22.67
C THR A 44 -17.70 -14.25 -21.86
N VAL A 45 -18.73 -13.79 -22.53
CA VAL A 45 -19.95 -13.23 -21.90
C VAL A 45 -20.57 -14.23 -20.93
N ASP A 46 -20.59 -15.53 -21.27
CA ASP A 46 -21.10 -16.59 -20.42
C ASP A 46 -20.35 -16.70 -19.08
N ARG A 47 -19.01 -16.53 -19.09
CA ARG A 47 -18.19 -16.50 -17.87
C ARG A 47 -18.50 -15.26 -17.02
N LEU A 48 -18.70 -14.10 -17.66
CA LEU A 48 -19.09 -12.88 -16.93
C LEU A 48 -20.46 -13.00 -16.27
N LEU A 49 -21.43 -13.60 -16.96
CA LEU A 49 -22.77 -13.79 -16.41
C LEU A 49 -22.82 -14.88 -15.36
N GLY A 50 -21.99 -15.93 -15.47
CA GLY A 50 -21.89 -17.02 -14.49
C GLY A 50 -21.08 -16.65 -13.23
N ALA A 51 -20.08 -15.77 -13.35
CA ALA A 51 -19.16 -15.43 -12.27
C ALA A 51 -19.82 -14.98 -10.96
N PRO A 52 -20.91 -14.20 -10.94
CA PRO A 52 -21.61 -13.86 -9.68
C PRO A 52 -22.18 -15.08 -8.97
N GLY A 53 -22.76 -16.03 -9.72
CA GLY A 53 -23.30 -17.27 -9.17
C GLY A 53 -22.22 -18.17 -8.58
N ASP A 54 -21.15 -18.42 -9.36
CA ASP A 54 -20.03 -19.24 -8.92
C ASP A 54 -19.32 -18.62 -7.68
N SER A 55 -19.15 -17.30 -7.68
CA SER A 55 -18.56 -16.58 -6.55
C SER A 55 -19.44 -16.68 -5.29
N TRP A 56 -20.77 -16.59 -5.45
CA TRP A 56 -21.72 -16.76 -4.35
C TRP A 56 -21.69 -18.17 -3.78
N ASP A 57 -21.60 -19.19 -4.62
CA ASP A 57 -21.50 -20.57 -4.20
C ASP A 57 -20.24 -20.85 -3.39
N ILE A 58 -19.09 -20.32 -3.82
CA ILE A 58 -17.82 -20.42 -3.06
C ILE A 58 -17.98 -19.72 -1.72
N PHE A 59 -18.48 -18.47 -1.72
CA PHE A 59 -18.68 -17.69 -0.49
C PHE A 59 -19.61 -18.42 0.49
N ARG A 60 -20.72 -18.96 0.00
CA ARG A 60 -21.68 -19.72 0.83
C ARG A 60 -21.05 -20.95 1.47
N ARG A 61 -20.14 -21.64 0.78
CA ARG A 61 -19.41 -22.81 1.31
C ARG A 61 -18.44 -22.47 2.42
N MET A 62 -18.03 -21.19 2.56
CA MET A 62 -17.19 -20.71 3.68
C MET A 62 -17.96 -20.59 4.99
N PHE A 63 -19.30 -20.70 4.95
CA PHE A 63 -20.18 -20.59 6.13
C PHE A 63 -20.89 -21.92 6.42
N PRO A 64 -20.94 -22.34 7.72
CA PRO A 64 -20.30 -21.72 8.88
C PRO A 64 -18.79 -21.92 8.89
N PRO A 65 -17.99 -20.90 9.36
CA PRO A 65 -16.54 -21.02 9.46
C PRO A 65 -16.14 -22.09 10.47
N ALA A 66 -15.17 -22.93 10.11
CA ALA A 66 -14.68 -24.03 10.95
C ALA A 66 -13.62 -23.54 11.97
N PHE A 67 -14.03 -22.74 12.96
CA PHE A 67 -13.11 -22.17 13.95
C PHE A 67 -12.41 -23.22 14.81
N ALA A 68 -13.07 -24.33 15.18
CA ALA A 68 -12.45 -25.40 15.96
C ALA A 68 -11.29 -26.03 15.20
N GLU A 69 -11.51 -26.41 13.94
CA GLU A 69 -10.46 -26.95 13.07
C GLU A 69 -9.32 -25.96 12.85
N ALA A 70 -9.64 -24.67 12.65
CA ALA A 70 -8.66 -23.62 12.50
C ALA A 70 -7.79 -23.45 13.76
N ALA A 71 -8.38 -23.57 14.96
CA ALA A 71 -7.67 -23.53 16.23
C ALA A 71 -6.71 -24.73 16.39
N GLU A 72 -7.19 -25.94 16.10
CA GLU A 72 -6.36 -27.17 16.14
C GLU A 72 -5.18 -27.11 15.18
N ARG A 73 -5.34 -26.49 14.03
CA ARG A 73 -4.27 -26.26 13.03
C ARG A 73 -3.31 -25.12 13.40
N GLY A 74 -3.54 -24.43 14.49
CA GLY A 74 -2.70 -23.32 14.93
C GLY A 74 -2.80 -22.07 14.05
N VAL A 75 -3.95 -21.83 13.39
CA VAL A 75 -4.17 -20.65 12.51
C VAL A 75 -3.91 -19.35 13.26
N VAL A 76 -4.27 -19.26 14.53
CA VAL A 76 -3.97 -18.08 15.38
C VAL A 76 -2.48 -17.78 15.39
N GLY A 77 -1.63 -18.81 15.55
CA GLY A 77 -0.17 -18.66 15.48
C GLY A 77 0.29 -18.14 14.11
N LYS A 78 -0.33 -18.60 13.03
CA LYS A 78 -0.03 -18.13 11.66
C LYS A 78 -0.44 -16.69 11.41
N VAL A 79 -1.53 -16.23 12.00
CA VAL A 79 -1.94 -14.82 11.96
C VAL A 79 -0.93 -13.94 12.70
N PHE A 80 -0.52 -14.34 13.91
CA PHE A 80 0.54 -13.62 14.64
C PHE A 80 1.89 -13.69 13.92
N GLU A 81 2.22 -14.78 13.26
CA GLU A 81 3.41 -14.90 12.41
C GLU A 81 3.40 -13.83 11.31
N SER A 82 2.26 -13.58 10.66
CA SER A 82 2.11 -12.50 9.68
C SER A 82 2.36 -11.11 10.30
N VAL A 83 1.88 -10.87 11.51
CA VAL A 83 2.12 -9.62 12.24
C VAL A 83 3.61 -9.46 12.55
N HIS A 84 4.29 -10.53 13.01
CA HIS A 84 5.73 -10.50 13.27
C HIS A 84 6.55 -10.26 11.99
N ILE A 85 6.19 -10.90 10.86
CA ILE A 85 6.82 -10.65 9.56
C ILE A 85 6.71 -9.17 9.19
N ALA A 86 5.53 -8.60 9.30
CA ALA A 86 5.27 -7.20 9.01
C ALA A 86 6.04 -6.25 9.94
N TRP A 87 6.08 -6.57 11.24
CA TRP A 87 6.78 -5.77 12.24
C TRP A 87 8.29 -5.75 12.00
N ILE A 88 8.91 -6.93 11.86
CA ILE A 88 10.36 -7.04 11.58
C ILE A 88 10.70 -6.37 10.26
N GLY A 89 9.92 -6.59 9.21
CA GLY A 89 10.13 -5.94 7.91
C GLY A 89 10.02 -4.42 8.01
N THR A 90 9.03 -3.90 8.74
CA THR A 90 8.90 -2.45 8.95
C THR A 90 10.08 -1.89 9.73
N LEU A 91 10.54 -2.57 10.78
CA LEU A 91 11.72 -2.15 11.56
C LEU A 91 12.99 -2.12 10.70
N ILE A 92 13.23 -3.14 9.91
CA ILE A 92 14.37 -3.15 8.96
C ILE A 92 14.27 -1.94 8.03
N GLY A 93 13.10 -1.73 7.42
CA GLY A 93 12.85 -0.59 6.56
C GLY A 93 13.07 0.74 7.25
N ALA A 94 12.53 0.92 8.45
CA ALA A 94 12.62 2.14 9.24
C ALA A 94 14.07 2.48 9.64
N LEU A 95 14.79 1.50 10.20
CA LEU A 95 16.14 1.70 10.70
C LEU A 95 17.15 2.01 9.58
N VAL A 96 16.98 1.37 8.41
CA VAL A 96 17.88 1.59 7.27
C VAL A 96 17.48 2.86 6.51
N SER A 97 16.18 3.12 6.34
CA SER A 97 15.71 4.27 5.56
C SER A 97 16.02 5.61 6.21
N LEU A 98 15.97 5.71 7.54
CA LEU A 98 16.13 6.98 8.24
C LEU A 98 17.52 7.63 8.00
N PRO A 99 18.65 6.94 8.21
CA PRO A 99 19.95 7.52 7.89
C PRO A 99 20.12 7.82 6.38
N LEU A 100 19.59 6.96 5.52
CA LEU A 100 19.62 7.20 4.08
C LEU A 100 18.75 8.41 3.67
N ALA A 101 17.66 8.67 4.38
CA ALA A 101 16.81 9.83 4.13
C ALA A 101 17.57 11.17 4.37
N PHE A 102 18.41 11.24 5.40
CA PHE A 102 19.29 12.40 5.60
C PHE A 102 20.27 12.59 4.45
N LEU A 103 20.80 11.49 3.89
CA LEU A 103 21.68 11.54 2.72
C LEU A 103 20.91 11.86 1.42
N ALA A 104 19.60 11.65 1.39
CA ALA A 104 18.75 11.98 0.25
C ALA A 104 18.18 13.40 0.33
N ALA A 105 18.18 14.05 1.50
CA ALA A 105 17.58 15.36 1.71
C ALA A 105 18.42 16.48 1.08
N GLY A 106 17.75 17.37 0.31
CA GLY A 106 18.41 18.43 -0.44
C GLY A 106 18.95 19.57 0.41
N ASN A 107 18.39 19.75 1.60
CA ASN A 107 18.84 20.72 2.61
C ASN A 107 19.99 20.19 3.49
N VAL A 108 20.34 18.90 3.41
CA VAL A 108 21.37 18.27 4.23
C VAL A 108 22.57 17.82 3.38
N ALA A 109 22.33 17.15 2.25
CA ALA A 109 23.36 16.48 1.48
C ALA A 109 23.61 17.14 0.11
N PRO A 110 24.87 17.14 -0.37
CA PRO A 110 25.23 17.66 -1.69
C PRO A 110 24.64 16.77 -2.80
N ALA A 111 24.45 17.35 -4.00
CA ALA A 111 23.76 16.68 -5.12
C ALA A 111 24.41 15.34 -5.52
N TRP A 112 25.71 15.20 -5.44
CA TRP A 112 26.43 13.97 -5.81
C TRP A 112 26.15 12.79 -4.86
N VAL A 113 25.71 13.05 -3.60
CA VAL A 113 25.25 12.02 -2.64
C VAL A 113 23.76 11.80 -2.77
N ARG A 114 22.97 12.89 -2.75
CA ARG A 114 21.50 12.78 -2.71
C ARG A 114 20.91 12.13 -3.95
N VAL A 115 21.46 12.43 -5.15
CA VAL A 115 20.91 11.89 -6.40
C VAL A 115 21.01 10.38 -6.44
N PRO A 116 22.17 9.73 -6.20
CA PRO A 116 22.25 8.27 -6.14
C PRO A 116 21.34 7.64 -5.10
N VAL A 117 21.23 8.23 -3.90
CA VAL A 117 20.37 7.69 -2.84
C VAL A 117 18.88 7.77 -3.21
N ARG A 118 18.45 8.89 -3.81
CA ARG A 118 17.07 8.99 -4.33
C ARG A 118 16.79 7.98 -5.44
N GLN A 119 17.75 7.75 -6.33
CA GLN A 119 17.63 6.73 -7.36
C GLN A 119 17.55 5.32 -6.76
N LEU A 120 18.32 5.04 -5.71
CA LEU A 120 18.23 3.78 -4.97
C LEU A 120 16.81 3.58 -4.42
N PHE A 121 16.20 4.58 -3.78
CA PHE A 121 14.82 4.51 -3.31
C PHE A 121 13.83 4.27 -4.45
N ASN A 122 14.01 4.94 -5.58
CA ASN A 122 13.15 4.77 -6.75
C ASN A 122 13.26 3.36 -7.33
N VAL A 123 14.46 2.80 -7.44
CA VAL A 123 14.70 1.43 -7.92
C VAL A 123 14.06 0.41 -6.99
N ILE A 124 14.27 0.53 -5.67
CA ILE A 124 13.67 -0.37 -4.68
C ILE A 124 12.14 -0.36 -4.79
N ARG A 125 11.53 0.82 -4.92
CA ARG A 125 10.07 0.97 -5.04
C ARG A 125 9.50 0.50 -6.38
N ALA A 126 10.31 0.47 -7.42
CA ALA A 126 9.90 -0.04 -8.73
C ALA A 126 9.73 -1.57 -8.73
N VAL A 127 10.40 -2.27 -7.81
CA VAL A 127 10.31 -3.73 -7.70
C VAL A 127 9.18 -4.10 -6.73
N PRO A 128 8.12 -4.82 -7.18
CA PRO A 128 7.07 -5.31 -6.30
C PRO A 128 7.65 -6.21 -5.19
N GLU A 129 7.12 -6.06 -3.97
CA GLU A 129 7.58 -6.83 -2.79
C GLU A 129 7.46 -8.35 -2.98
N LEU A 130 6.47 -8.80 -3.76
CA LEU A 130 6.28 -10.21 -4.09
C LEU A 130 7.45 -10.75 -4.94
N ILE A 131 7.95 -9.97 -5.90
CA ILE A 131 9.13 -10.33 -6.70
C ILE A 131 10.38 -10.37 -5.81
N LEU A 132 10.53 -9.40 -4.90
CA LEU A 132 11.64 -9.42 -3.93
C LEU A 132 11.62 -10.69 -3.07
N ALA A 133 10.45 -11.11 -2.59
CA ALA A 133 10.33 -12.34 -1.83
C ALA A 133 10.73 -13.57 -2.67
N MET A 134 10.27 -13.65 -3.92
CA MET A 134 10.64 -14.75 -4.83
C MET A 134 12.15 -14.84 -5.09
N ILE A 135 12.84 -13.69 -5.15
CA ILE A 135 14.31 -13.64 -5.33
C ILE A 135 15.02 -14.03 -4.02
N LEU A 136 14.46 -13.69 -2.87
CA LEU A 136 15.07 -13.95 -1.57
C LEU A 136 14.86 -15.40 -1.09
N ILE A 137 13.75 -16.05 -1.43
CA ILE A 137 13.45 -17.44 -1.04
C ILE A 137 14.59 -18.43 -1.37
N PRO A 138 15.20 -18.44 -2.56
CA PRO A 138 16.32 -19.33 -2.84
C PRO A 138 17.56 -19.12 -1.96
N VAL A 139 17.72 -17.90 -1.41
CA VAL A 139 18.87 -17.55 -0.57
C VAL A 139 18.60 -17.80 0.92
N THR A 140 17.39 -17.48 1.37
CA THR A 140 17.01 -17.54 2.80
C THR A 140 16.25 -18.79 3.18
N GLY A 141 15.77 -19.55 2.19
CA GLY A 141 14.82 -20.64 2.35
C GLY A 141 13.37 -20.15 2.39
N LEU A 142 12.44 -21.11 2.29
CA LEU A 142 11.01 -20.84 2.52
C LEU A 142 10.78 -20.50 3.99
N GLY A 143 9.94 -19.52 4.25
CA GLY A 143 9.53 -19.19 5.62
C GLY A 143 9.45 -17.70 5.93
N PRO A 144 9.15 -17.36 7.20
CA PRO A 144 8.86 -15.98 7.64
C PRO A 144 10.00 -14.99 7.40
N TRP A 145 11.24 -15.48 7.42
CA TRP A 145 12.41 -14.63 7.25
C TRP A 145 12.51 -14.03 5.84
N ALA A 146 12.20 -14.84 4.81
CA ALA A 146 12.14 -14.36 3.43
C ALA A 146 11.11 -13.24 3.27
N GLY A 147 9.93 -13.43 3.87
CA GLY A 147 8.86 -12.41 3.87
C GLY A 147 9.28 -11.12 4.57
N ALA A 148 9.86 -11.23 5.77
CA ALA A 148 10.31 -10.08 6.55
C ALA A 148 11.39 -9.28 5.82
N LEU A 149 12.35 -9.95 5.17
CA LEU A 149 13.39 -9.29 4.37
C LEU A 149 12.81 -8.62 3.13
N ALA A 150 11.90 -9.27 2.41
CA ALA A 150 11.26 -8.69 1.23
C ALA A 150 10.49 -7.41 1.56
N ILE A 151 9.67 -7.46 2.62
CA ILE A 151 8.95 -6.30 3.16
C ILE A 151 9.94 -5.23 3.62
N GLY A 152 11.01 -5.62 4.31
CA GLY A 152 12.02 -4.71 4.81
C GLY A 152 12.72 -3.94 3.70
N VAL A 153 13.23 -4.65 2.71
CA VAL A 153 13.89 -4.04 1.55
C VAL A 153 12.95 -3.09 0.82
N HIS A 154 11.73 -3.53 0.51
CA HIS A 154 10.73 -2.68 -0.15
C HIS A 154 10.37 -1.44 0.69
N SER A 155 10.27 -1.61 2.01
CA SER A 155 9.96 -0.51 2.94
C SER A 155 11.08 0.53 3.02
N ILE A 156 12.38 0.15 2.81
CA ILE A 156 13.50 1.11 2.73
C ILE A 156 13.22 2.18 1.68
N GLY A 157 12.76 1.78 0.49
CA GLY A 157 12.48 2.72 -0.59
C GLY A 157 11.34 3.68 -0.27
N THR A 158 10.24 3.15 0.29
CA THR A 158 9.04 3.94 0.57
C THR A 158 9.24 4.85 1.78
N LEU A 159 9.70 4.30 2.90
CA LEU A 159 9.97 5.07 4.12
C LEU A 159 11.11 6.07 3.92
N GLY A 160 12.14 5.69 3.14
CA GLY A 160 13.24 6.59 2.80
C GLY A 160 12.78 7.82 2.04
N LYS A 161 11.90 7.65 1.06
CA LYS A 161 11.31 8.78 0.35
C LYS A 161 10.47 9.66 1.28
N TRP A 162 9.57 9.08 2.06
CA TRP A 162 8.71 9.85 2.98
C TRP A 162 9.51 10.59 4.05
N ALA A 163 10.50 9.93 4.65
CA ALA A 163 11.40 10.58 5.61
C ALA A 163 12.22 11.70 4.96
N THR A 164 12.66 11.54 3.71
CA THR A 164 13.34 12.60 2.95
C THR A 164 12.45 13.82 2.79
N GLU A 165 11.19 13.64 2.40
CA GLU A 165 10.21 14.71 2.24
C GLU A 165 9.92 15.40 3.59
N ALA A 166 9.86 14.65 4.69
CA ALA A 166 9.70 15.20 6.03
C ALA A 166 10.92 16.05 6.46
N ILE A 167 12.15 15.62 6.13
CA ILE A 167 13.38 16.35 6.44
C ILE A 167 13.47 17.62 5.57
N GLU A 168 13.01 17.59 4.32
CA GLU A 168 13.02 18.76 3.45
C GLU A 168 11.94 19.79 3.80
N GLY A 169 10.87 19.35 4.45
CA GLY A 169 9.74 20.19 4.86
C GLY A 169 9.82 20.80 6.26
N ILE A 170 10.96 20.71 6.95
CA ILE A 170 11.11 21.30 8.30
C ILE A 170 11.08 22.84 8.26
N ASP A 171 10.60 23.42 9.37
CA ASP A 171 10.69 24.87 9.61
C ASP A 171 12.15 25.25 9.96
N GLU A 172 12.64 26.30 9.31
CA GLU A 172 14.00 26.81 9.55
C GLU A 172 14.12 27.61 10.84
N GLY A 173 13.02 28.15 11.37
CA GLY A 173 13.03 28.98 12.59
C GLY A 173 13.70 28.33 13.81
N PRO A 174 13.40 27.09 14.18
CA PRO A 174 14.12 26.37 15.25
C PRO A 174 15.62 26.18 14.98
N LEU A 175 16.02 26.01 13.70
CA LEU A 175 17.42 25.88 13.33
C LEU A 175 18.15 27.21 13.49
N GLU A 176 17.55 28.33 13.06
CA GLU A 176 18.07 29.67 13.23
C GLU A 176 18.22 30.03 14.71
N ALA A 177 17.22 29.68 15.54
CA ALA A 177 17.27 29.90 16.99
C ALA A 177 18.45 29.16 17.63
N VAL A 178 18.71 27.90 17.27
CA VAL A 178 19.89 27.16 17.74
C VAL A 178 21.20 27.79 17.24
N ALA A 179 21.25 28.22 15.98
CA ALA A 179 22.42 28.89 15.43
C ALA A 179 22.73 30.21 16.13
N ALA A 180 21.69 31.01 16.48
CA ALA A 180 21.84 32.26 17.22
C ALA A 180 22.45 32.10 18.61
N THR A 181 22.29 30.93 19.25
CA THR A 181 22.93 30.57 20.54
C THR A 181 24.37 30.04 20.37
N GLY A 182 24.91 30.02 19.16
CA GLY A 182 26.22 29.41 18.84
C GLY A 182 26.21 27.88 18.84
N GLY A 183 25.01 27.27 18.70
CA GLY A 183 24.85 25.83 18.65
C GLY A 183 25.60 25.18 17.47
N ARG A 184 26.23 24.03 17.74
CA ARG A 184 26.94 23.24 16.71
C ARG A 184 25.93 22.37 15.94
N TRP A 185 26.37 21.77 14.83
CA TRP A 185 25.53 20.88 14.00
C TRP A 185 24.75 19.83 14.81
N ALA A 186 25.37 19.18 15.81
CA ALA A 186 24.69 18.20 16.67
C ALA A 186 23.54 18.80 17.48
N SER A 187 23.68 20.07 17.93
CA SER A 187 22.62 20.80 18.64
C SER A 187 21.47 21.11 17.68
N SER A 188 21.75 21.55 16.45
CA SER A 188 20.75 21.78 15.41
C SER A 188 19.97 20.51 15.06
N MET A 189 20.67 19.37 14.93
CA MET A 189 19.99 18.07 14.74
C MET A 189 19.09 17.71 15.90
N ARG A 190 19.60 17.81 17.15
CA ARG A 190 18.85 17.37 18.34
C ARG A 190 17.67 18.27 18.67
N TRP A 191 17.80 19.56 18.52
CA TRP A 191 16.81 20.53 18.99
C TRP A 191 16.04 21.20 17.86
N GLY A 192 16.59 21.29 16.65
CA GLY A 192 15.95 21.89 15.49
C GLY A 192 15.28 20.86 14.59
N VAL A 193 15.96 19.77 14.22
CA VAL A 193 15.46 18.81 13.21
C VAL A 193 14.66 17.67 13.81
N LEU A 194 15.28 16.89 14.72
CA LEU A 194 14.68 15.66 15.25
C LEU A 194 13.28 15.86 15.88
N PRO A 195 13.02 16.90 16.68
CA PRO A 195 11.69 17.09 17.25
C PRO A 195 10.59 17.32 16.21
N GLN A 196 10.93 17.89 15.04
CA GLN A 196 10.00 18.13 13.97
C GLN A 196 9.71 16.85 13.15
N ILE A 197 10.75 16.08 12.82
CA ILE A 197 10.61 14.92 11.94
C ILE A 197 10.12 13.66 12.67
N LEU A 198 10.50 13.44 13.93
CA LEU A 198 10.17 12.21 14.65
C LEU A 198 8.67 11.89 14.71
N PRO A 199 7.77 12.83 15.03
CA PRO A 199 6.34 12.55 15.04
C PRO A 199 5.83 12.12 13.66
N VAL A 200 6.26 12.82 12.60
CA VAL A 200 5.86 12.55 11.21
C VAL A 200 6.38 11.19 10.76
N VAL A 201 7.66 10.93 10.99
CA VAL A 201 8.31 9.66 10.60
C VAL A 201 7.72 8.48 11.37
N THR A 202 7.44 8.64 12.67
CA THR A 202 6.82 7.58 13.47
C THR A 202 5.42 7.25 12.97
N SER A 203 4.61 8.26 12.66
CA SER A 203 3.28 8.05 12.06
C SER A 203 3.38 7.30 10.72
N GLN A 204 4.35 7.67 9.88
CA GLN A 204 4.62 6.98 8.60
C GLN A 204 5.05 5.52 8.80
N TRP A 205 5.82 5.21 9.85
CA TRP A 205 6.23 3.84 10.18
C TRP A 205 5.04 2.98 10.63
N LEU A 206 4.16 3.54 11.46
CA LEU A 206 2.94 2.85 11.89
C LEU A 206 2.01 2.58 10.71
N PHE A 207 1.80 3.58 9.85
CA PHE A 207 1.02 3.42 8.63
C PHE A 207 1.64 2.36 7.69
N ARG A 208 2.97 2.35 7.54
CA ARG A 208 3.65 1.34 6.74
C ARG A 208 3.53 -0.06 7.35
N PHE A 209 3.60 -0.18 8.68
CA PHE A 209 3.38 -1.45 9.37
C PHE A 209 2.01 -2.03 9.07
N GLU A 210 0.96 -1.22 9.12
CA GLU A 210 -0.41 -1.60 8.76
C GLU A 210 -0.50 -2.17 7.33
N ILE A 211 0.10 -1.47 6.36
CA ILE A 211 0.20 -1.97 4.98
C ILE A 211 0.97 -3.29 4.92
N ASN A 212 2.06 -3.40 5.65
CA ASN A 212 2.92 -4.57 5.66
C ASN A 212 2.24 -5.81 6.28
N VAL A 213 1.29 -5.64 7.22
CA VAL A 213 0.48 -6.75 7.75
C VAL A 213 -0.36 -7.38 6.64
N ARG A 214 -0.97 -6.57 5.78
CA ARG A 214 -1.72 -7.07 4.62
C ARG A 214 -0.79 -7.71 3.58
N ALA A 215 0.35 -7.09 3.32
CA ALA A 215 1.35 -7.62 2.40
C ALA A 215 1.92 -8.97 2.87
N SER A 216 2.16 -9.17 4.16
CA SER A 216 2.67 -10.44 4.70
C SER A 216 1.73 -11.61 4.43
N ALA A 217 0.40 -11.38 4.47
CA ALA A 217 -0.58 -12.41 4.11
C ALA A 217 -0.46 -12.83 2.62
N VAL A 218 -0.25 -11.87 1.72
CA VAL A 218 -0.04 -12.15 0.29
C VAL A 218 1.29 -12.88 0.06
N LEU A 219 2.37 -12.44 0.71
CA LEU A 219 3.67 -13.10 0.62
C LEU A 219 3.65 -14.53 1.17
N GLY A 220 2.82 -14.80 2.17
CA GLY A 220 2.59 -16.14 2.68
C GLY A 220 2.10 -17.12 1.63
N MET A 221 1.36 -16.66 0.62
CA MET A 221 0.85 -17.50 -0.47
C MET A 221 1.95 -18.10 -1.35
N ILE A 222 3.11 -17.48 -1.40
CA ILE A 222 4.29 -17.96 -2.15
C ILE A 222 5.32 -18.68 -1.26
N GLY A 223 4.95 -18.98 -0.01
CA GLY A 223 5.83 -19.70 0.91
C GLY A 223 6.69 -18.84 1.82
N ALA A 224 6.42 -17.54 1.89
CA ALA A 224 7.09 -16.61 2.81
C ALA A 224 6.51 -16.61 4.24
N GLY A 225 5.83 -17.70 4.64
CA GLY A 225 5.27 -17.88 5.97
C GLY A 225 3.96 -17.13 6.23
N GLY A 226 3.52 -17.12 7.47
CA GLY A 226 2.31 -16.40 7.88
C GLY A 226 1.00 -17.05 7.47
N VAL A 227 -0.10 -16.31 7.65
CA VAL A 227 -1.47 -16.78 7.42
C VAL A 227 -1.76 -17.14 5.97
N GLY A 228 -1.07 -16.52 5.00
CA GLY A 228 -1.25 -16.79 3.59
C GLY A 228 -0.89 -18.22 3.20
N SER A 229 0.10 -18.83 3.85
CA SER A 229 0.49 -20.22 3.60
C SER A 229 -0.63 -21.19 4.00
N GLU A 230 -1.32 -20.92 5.10
CA GLU A 230 -2.46 -21.70 5.55
C GLU A 230 -3.66 -21.51 4.63
N LEU A 231 -3.92 -20.27 4.21
CA LEU A 231 -5.00 -19.95 3.27
C LEU A 231 -4.85 -20.75 1.97
N VAL A 232 -3.65 -20.77 1.37
CA VAL A 232 -3.38 -21.55 0.15
C VAL A 232 -3.55 -23.04 0.40
N SER A 233 -3.05 -23.55 1.53
CA SER A 233 -3.20 -24.95 1.89
C SER A 233 -4.68 -25.35 1.91
N GLN A 234 -5.54 -24.60 2.60
CA GLN A 234 -6.96 -24.90 2.69
C GLN A 234 -7.68 -24.76 1.34
N LEU A 235 -7.28 -23.80 0.51
CA LEU A 235 -7.82 -23.63 -0.85
C LEU A 235 -7.47 -24.82 -1.76
N VAL A 236 -6.24 -25.31 -1.70
CA VAL A 236 -5.80 -26.49 -2.48
C VAL A 236 -6.59 -27.74 -2.10
N PHE A 237 -6.84 -27.94 -0.81
CA PHE A 237 -7.69 -29.03 -0.31
C PHE A 237 -9.19 -28.78 -0.46
N ARG A 238 -9.61 -27.62 -0.99
CA ARG A 238 -11.01 -27.20 -1.13
C ARG A 238 -11.80 -27.22 0.17
N ASN A 239 -11.12 -27.03 1.29
CA ASN A 239 -11.74 -26.93 2.61
C ASN A 239 -12.26 -25.50 2.87
N PHE A 240 -13.34 -25.15 2.20
CA PHE A 240 -13.91 -23.80 2.23
C PHE A 240 -14.34 -23.32 3.63
N PRO A 241 -14.88 -24.15 4.54
CA PRO A 241 -15.18 -23.73 5.91
C PRO A 241 -13.91 -23.30 6.68
N ALA A 242 -12.79 -23.99 6.50
CA ALA A 242 -11.53 -23.62 7.09
C ALA A 242 -10.97 -22.33 6.45
N VAL A 243 -11.09 -22.15 5.12
CA VAL A 243 -10.78 -20.89 4.43
C VAL A 243 -11.57 -19.73 5.04
N GLY A 244 -12.87 -19.92 5.29
CA GLY A 244 -13.71 -18.91 5.94
C GLY A 244 -13.21 -18.52 7.33
N ALA A 245 -12.79 -19.49 8.15
CA ALA A 245 -12.23 -19.23 9.47
C ALA A 245 -10.90 -18.47 9.41
N VAL A 246 -9.99 -18.85 8.50
CA VAL A 246 -8.69 -18.17 8.29
C VAL A 246 -8.91 -16.73 7.85
N LEU A 247 -9.80 -16.49 6.88
CA LEU A 247 -10.13 -15.15 6.41
C LEU A 247 -10.73 -14.28 7.52
N PHE A 248 -11.69 -14.83 8.27
CA PHE A 248 -12.34 -14.11 9.37
C PHE A 248 -11.32 -13.67 10.44
N MET A 249 -10.46 -14.60 10.90
CA MET A 249 -9.41 -14.28 11.87
C MET A 249 -8.44 -13.23 11.35
N THR A 250 -8.05 -13.33 10.07
CA THR A 250 -7.17 -12.34 9.42
C THR A 250 -7.82 -10.96 9.39
N ILE A 251 -9.09 -10.89 8.96
CA ILE A 251 -9.83 -9.62 8.90
C ILE A 251 -9.94 -8.98 10.28
N VAL A 252 -10.26 -9.76 11.32
CA VAL A 252 -10.37 -9.25 12.69
C VAL A 252 -9.06 -8.64 13.15
N VAL A 253 -7.93 -9.31 12.92
CA VAL A 253 -6.60 -8.79 13.33
C VAL A 253 -6.21 -7.56 12.50
N VAL A 254 -6.42 -7.57 11.18
CA VAL A 254 -6.15 -6.41 10.33
C VAL A 254 -6.99 -5.20 10.76
N LEU A 255 -8.29 -5.38 10.97
CA LEU A 255 -9.16 -4.29 11.43
C LEU A 255 -8.78 -3.80 12.83
N SER A 256 -8.33 -4.68 13.73
CA SER A 256 -7.87 -4.29 15.06
C SER A 256 -6.62 -3.41 14.99
N ILE A 257 -5.71 -3.72 14.07
CA ILE A 257 -4.50 -2.93 13.84
C ILE A 257 -4.85 -1.59 13.16
N ASP A 258 -5.71 -1.61 12.16
CA ASP A 258 -6.21 -0.45 11.42
C ASP A 258 -6.90 0.58 12.35
N THR A 259 -7.73 0.07 13.29
CA THR A 259 -8.44 0.93 14.27
C THR A 259 -7.57 1.41 15.42
N ALA A 260 -6.45 0.73 15.69
CA ALA A 260 -5.46 1.15 16.69
C ALA A 260 -4.39 2.08 16.11
N GLY A 261 -4.30 2.18 14.79
CA GLY A 261 -3.41 3.08 14.06
C GLY A 261 -3.82 4.55 14.17
N PRO A 262 -2.92 5.46 13.77
CA PRO A 262 -3.16 6.92 13.84
C PRO A 262 -4.21 7.38 12.83
#